data_6de15091cd79c04d09fb5b2ef2dc8f98
#
_entry.id   6de15091cd79c04d09fb5b2ef2dc8f98
#
_cell.length_a   1.000
_cell.length_b   1.000
_cell.length_c   1.000
_cell.angle_alpha   90.00
_cell.angle_beta   90.00
_cell.angle_gamma   90.00
#
_symmetry.space_group_name_H-M   'P 1'
#
loop_
_entity.id
_entity.type
_entity.pdbx_description
1 polymer ?
#
loop_
_entity_poly.entity_id
_entity_poly.type
_entity_poly.pdbx_seq_one_letter_code
_entity_poly.pdbx_strand_id
1 'polypeptide(L)'
;MEIIGEKINTTRKDVGKAFRERDADFIQELARKQAEGGATFLDVNSGLALYAEEEAEDFAWLVPLIQKVVDLPLCIDSGRSRPIETALKLHRGKAMINSVNGEPAKMEEIFPLVKKYGCKVIALTSSSEGGIPATSEERLKIAEDIATVAQKYRVPLEDIYFDPLVMTLSTQHGNGTLFLETLRGIKKNLGEAKTVSGLSNISFGLPKRKLLNQAFLLLALGCGMDAAILDPTDKALMAMISAGEALMGKDPFCAKYISAFREGRLDA
;
A
#
# COMPACT_ATOMS: atom_id res chain seq x y z
N MET A 1 -5.26 -11.68 2.40
CA MET A 1 -5.01 -10.28 2.00
C MET A 1 -3.54 -9.95 2.25
N GLU A 2 -2.87 -9.21 1.36
CA GLU A 2 -1.52 -8.71 1.62
C GLU A 2 -1.57 -7.47 2.52
N ILE A 3 -0.63 -7.35 3.46
CA ILE A 3 -0.58 -6.27 4.43
C ILE A 3 0.70 -5.46 4.21
N ILE A 4 0.57 -4.21 3.87
CA ILE A 4 1.68 -3.27 3.67
C ILE A 4 1.78 -2.41 4.92
N GLY A 5 2.83 -2.63 5.73
CA GLY A 5 3.01 -1.94 7.00
C GLY A 5 3.43 -0.49 6.83
N GLU A 6 2.65 0.46 7.34
CA GLU A 6 2.75 1.92 7.06
C GLU A 6 3.65 2.70 8.02
N LYS A 7 4.35 2.04 8.98
CA LYS A 7 4.97 2.77 10.09
C LYS A 7 6.30 3.46 9.74
N ILE A 8 7.03 3.00 8.73
CA ILE A 8 8.33 3.58 8.36
C ILE A 8 8.12 4.74 7.39
N ASN A 9 7.52 5.80 7.91
CA ASN A 9 7.18 7.00 7.16
C ASN A 9 7.65 8.24 7.91
N THR A 10 8.51 9.04 7.28
CA THR A 10 9.17 10.22 7.89
C THR A 10 8.23 11.37 8.23
N THR A 11 6.99 11.38 7.73
CA THR A 11 5.96 12.34 8.18
C THR A 11 5.55 12.13 9.64
N ARG A 12 5.83 10.95 10.20
CA ARG A 12 5.71 10.67 11.63
C ARG A 12 6.90 11.29 12.35
N LYS A 13 6.63 12.03 13.44
CA LYS A 13 7.65 12.79 14.19
C LYS A 13 8.80 11.92 14.71
N ASP A 14 8.47 10.75 15.25
CA ASP A 14 9.41 9.77 15.79
C ASP A 14 10.32 9.19 14.68
N VAL A 15 9.73 8.79 13.57
CA VAL A 15 10.47 8.26 12.42
C VAL A 15 11.30 9.34 11.75
N GLY A 16 10.75 10.54 11.53
CA GLY A 16 11.49 11.66 10.97
C GLY A 16 12.68 12.10 11.85
N LYS A 17 12.58 11.96 13.20
CA LYS A 17 13.73 12.15 14.08
C LYS A 17 14.77 11.06 13.86
N ALA A 18 14.37 9.79 13.87
CA ALA A 18 15.27 8.65 13.69
C ALA A 18 16.04 8.72 12.35
N PHE A 19 15.38 9.17 11.27
CA PHE A 19 16.04 9.40 9.98
C PHE A 19 17.13 10.47 10.05
N ARG A 20 16.86 11.62 10.68
CA ARG A 20 17.87 12.70 10.83
C ARG A 20 19.06 12.28 11.69
N GLU A 21 18.80 11.47 12.71
CA GLU A 21 19.83 10.99 13.67
C GLU A 21 20.49 9.68 13.20
N ARG A 22 20.02 9.10 12.06
CA ARG A 22 20.46 7.78 11.56
C ARG A 22 20.36 6.69 12.63
N ASP A 23 19.27 6.74 13.42
CA ASP A 23 18.97 5.77 14.47
C ASP A 23 18.56 4.41 13.85
N ALA A 24 19.57 3.59 13.61
CA ALA A 24 19.40 2.29 12.97
C ALA A 24 18.58 1.32 13.84
N ASP A 25 18.79 1.34 15.16
CA ASP A 25 18.13 0.41 16.09
C ASP A 25 16.63 0.69 16.14
N PHE A 26 16.22 1.95 16.19
CA PHE A 26 14.82 2.34 16.16
C PHE A 26 14.12 1.86 14.87
N ILE A 27 14.72 2.08 13.70
CA ILE A 27 14.15 1.66 12.42
C ILE A 27 14.03 0.15 12.30
N GLN A 28 15.08 -0.58 12.74
CA GLN A 28 15.07 -2.05 12.71
C GLN A 28 14.02 -2.64 13.67
N GLU A 29 13.87 -2.05 14.85
CA GLU A 29 12.85 -2.48 15.80
C GLU A 29 11.45 -2.24 15.27
N LEU A 30 11.23 -1.09 14.59
CA LEU A 30 9.95 -0.78 13.96
C LEU A 30 9.65 -1.75 12.81
N ALA A 31 10.66 -2.16 12.04
CA ALA A 31 10.52 -3.16 10.98
C ALA A 31 10.14 -4.54 11.56
N ARG A 32 10.83 -4.99 12.63
CA ARG A 32 10.51 -6.27 13.30
C ARG A 32 9.07 -6.28 13.83
N LYS A 33 8.66 -5.23 14.54
CA LYS A 33 7.29 -5.13 15.09
C LYS A 33 6.21 -5.24 14.01
N GLN A 34 6.43 -4.61 12.86
CA GLN A 34 5.48 -4.72 11.76
C GLN A 34 5.47 -6.12 11.13
N ALA A 35 6.64 -6.75 10.99
CA ALA A 35 6.74 -8.13 10.50
C ALA A 35 6.04 -9.11 11.45
N GLU A 36 6.31 -9.02 12.77
CA GLU A 36 5.65 -9.80 13.82
C GLU A 36 4.13 -9.55 13.86
N GLY A 37 3.70 -8.32 13.56
CA GLY A 37 2.29 -7.95 13.44
C GLY A 37 1.59 -8.54 12.23
N GLY A 38 2.32 -9.18 11.30
CA GLY A 38 1.75 -9.86 10.13
C GLY A 38 1.83 -9.06 8.84
N ALA A 39 2.71 -8.05 8.75
CA ALA A 39 3.00 -7.41 7.48
C ALA A 39 3.57 -8.41 6.46
N THR A 40 3.20 -8.25 5.19
CA THR A 40 3.76 -8.99 4.05
C THR A 40 4.70 -8.13 3.20
N PHE A 41 4.55 -6.81 3.33
CA PHE A 41 5.45 -5.77 2.81
C PHE A 41 5.64 -4.71 3.89
N LEU A 42 6.77 -3.99 3.82
CA LEU A 42 6.96 -2.77 4.61
C LEU A 42 7.02 -1.58 3.67
N ASP A 43 6.08 -0.64 3.82
CA ASP A 43 6.13 0.64 3.14
C ASP A 43 7.23 1.50 3.75
N VAL A 44 8.06 2.09 2.90
CA VAL A 44 9.22 2.89 3.30
C VAL A 44 9.18 4.23 2.55
N ASN A 45 9.05 5.31 3.32
CA ASN A 45 8.89 6.66 2.81
C ASN A 45 9.90 7.62 3.46
N SER A 46 10.65 8.34 2.61
CA SER A 46 11.57 9.43 3.00
C SER A 46 11.03 10.81 2.59
N GLY A 47 9.73 11.07 2.84
CA GLY A 47 9.02 12.26 2.39
C GLY A 47 9.50 13.58 2.99
N LEU A 48 10.46 13.59 3.92
CA LEU A 48 11.11 14.81 4.43
C LEU A 48 12.28 15.27 3.55
N ALA A 49 12.79 14.43 2.66
CA ALA A 49 13.87 14.80 1.74
C ALA A 49 13.37 15.85 0.73
N LEU A 50 14.07 16.99 0.66
CA LEU A 50 13.70 18.06 -0.24
C LEU A 50 14.14 17.78 -1.69
N TYR A 51 15.23 17.07 -1.87
CA TYR A 51 15.84 16.78 -3.17
C TYR A 51 15.90 15.26 -3.43
N ALA A 52 15.91 14.91 -4.71
CA ALA A 52 15.98 13.50 -5.14
C ALA A 52 17.27 12.80 -4.70
N GLU A 53 18.37 13.55 -4.59
CA GLU A 53 19.65 13.07 -4.10
C GLU A 53 19.58 12.64 -2.64
N GLU A 54 19.03 13.48 -1.78
CA GLU A 54 18.83 13.21 -0.34
C GLU A 54 17.94 11.98 -0.13
N GLU A 55 16.84 11.93 -0.88
CA GLU A 55 15.90 10.78 -0.81
C GLU A 55 16.58 9.49 -1.28
N ALA A 56 17.43 9.55 -2.32
CA ALA A 56 18.20 8.41 -2.79
C ALA A 56 19.22 7.93 -1.75
N GLU A 57 19.89 8.85 -1.04
CA GLU A 57 20.80 8.54 0.06
C GLU A 57 20.05 7.91 1.25
N ASP A 58 18.84 8.40 1.56
CA ASP A 58 18.00 7.80 2.58
C ASP A 58 17.62 6.36 2.23
N PHE A 59 17.20 6.09 1.00
CA PHE A 59 16.91 4.72 0.58
C PHE A 59 18.14 3.83 0.53
N ALA A 60 19.32 4.38 0.16
CA ALA A 60 20.57 3.63 0.16
C ALA A 60 20.96 3.17 1.58
N TRP A 61 20.64 3.95 2.60
CA TRP A 61 20.80 3.58 4.00
C TRP A 61 19.69 2.63 4.47
N LEU A 62 18.44 2.93 4.16
CA LEU A 62 17.25 2.30 4.73
C LEU A 62 17.02 0.87 4.24
N VAL A 63 17.15 0.63 2.92
CA VAL A 63 16.83 -0.66 2.31
C VAL A 63 17.68 -1.79 2.90
N PRO A 64 19.03 -1.71 2.88
CA PRO A 64 19.85 -2.77 3.47
C PRO A 64 19.71 -2.85 4.99
N LEU A 65 19.45 -1.73 5.67
CA LEU A 65 19.23 -1.69 7.12
C LEU A 65 18.02 -2.53 7.53
N ILE A 66 16.89 -2.34 6.86
CA ILE A 66 15.65 -3.07 7.14
C ILE A 66 15.81 -4.54 6.77
N GLN A 67 16.30 -4.83 5.57
CA GLN A 67 16.42 -6.21 5.08
C GLN A 67 17.55 -7.01 5.75
N LYS A 68 18.31 -6.41 6.66
CA LYS A 68 19.22 -7.13 7.57
C LYS A 68 18.47 -7.85 8.68
N VAL A 69 17.30 -7.38 9.08
CA VAL A 69 16.58 -7.85 10.27
C VAL A 69 15.22 -8.48 9.97
N VAL A 70 14.66 -8.26 8.79
CA VAL A 70 13.42 -8.89 8.32
C VAL A 70 13.59 -9.38 6.88
N ASP A 71 13.00 -10.53 6.57
CA ASP A 71 13.00 -11.09 5.21
C ASP A 71 11.67 -10.77 4.50
N LEU A 72 11.29 -9.49 4.54
CA LEU A 72 10.11 -8.98 3.86
C LEU A 72 10.51 -8.08 2.69
N PRO A 73 9.79 -8.14 1.57
CA PRO A 73 9.94 -7.17 0.51
C PRO A 73 9.45 -5.79 0.96
N LEU A 74 10.04 -4.73 0.38
CA LEU A 74 9.68 -3.36 0.67
C LEU A 74 8.76 -2.80 -0.41
N CYS A 75 7.86 -1.93 0.02
CA CYS A 75 7.08 -1.04 -0.82
C CYS A 75 7.78 0.32 -0.79
N ILE A 76 8.39 0.71 -1.91
CA ILE A 76 9.20 1.93 -2.03
C ILE A 76 8.27 3.10 -2.35
N ASP A 77 8.01 3.93 -1.35
CA ASP A 77 7.10 5.08 -1.47
C ASP A 77 7.88 6.36 -1.80
N SER A 78 7.86 6.70 -3.08
CA SER A 78 8.47 7.92 -3.62
C SER A 78 7.77 8.39 -4.89
N GLY A 79 7.65 9.71 -5.02
CA GLY A 79 7.22 10.37 -6.26
C GLY A 79 8.31 10.50 -7.33
N ARG A 80 9.56 10.04 -7.09
CA ARG A 80 10.73 10.34 -7.94
C ARG A 80 11.40 9.04 -8.41
N SER A 81 11.62 8.91 -9.71
CA SER A 81 12.19 7.70 -10.33
C SER A 81 13.62 7.38 -9.88
N ARG A 82 14.47 8.38 -9.66
CA ARG A 82 15.87 8.18 -9.22
C ARG A 82 16.00 7.57 -7.83
N PRO A 83 15.34 8.06 -6.77
CA PRO A 83 15.32 7.41 -5.47
C PRO A 83 14.75 5.98 -5.53
N ILE A 84 13.64 5.79 -6.27
CA ILE A 84 13.05 4.46 -6.50
C ILE A 84 14.10 3.50 -7.09
N GLU A 85 14.79 3.92 -8.17
CA GLU A 85 15.80 3.07 -8.80
C GLU A 85 16.97 2.76 -7.86
N THR A 86 17.38 3.72 -7.03
CA THR A 86 18.42 3.50 -6.01
C THR A 86 18.00 2.42 -5.02
N ALA A 87 16.76 2.51 -4.51
CA ALA A 87 16.20 1.50 -3.62
C ALA A 87 16.13 0.11 -4.29
N LEU A 88 15.64 0.03 -5.52
CA LEU A 88 15.51 -1.22 -6.28
C LEU A 88 16.84 -1.93 -6.55
N LYS A 89 17.94 -1.18 -6.78
CA LYS A 89 19.28 -1.74 -6.95
C LYS A 89 19.80 -2.47 -5.71
N LEU A 90 19.35 -2.06 -4.53
CA LEU A 90 19.80 -2.59 -3.24
C LEU A 90 18.83 -3.62 -2.65
N HIS A 91 17.59 -3.63 -3.16
CA HIS A 91 16.51 -4.46 -2.65
C HIS A 91 16.71 -5.94 -2.99
N ARG A 92 16.41 -6.82 -2.03
CA ARG A 92 16.40 -8.27 -2.23
C ARG A 92 14.95 -8.77 -2.34
N GLY A 93 14.68 -9.61 -3.32
CA GLY A 93 13.35 -10.15 -3.60
C GLY A 93 12.51 -9.25 -4.52
N LYS A 94 11.20 -9.47 -4.54
CA LYS A 94 10.27 -8.77 -5.43
C LYS A 94 9.69 -7.54 -4.72
N ALA A 95 10.29 -6.38 -4.93
CA ALA A 95 9.83 -5.10 -4.38
C ALA A 95 8.45 -4.67 -4.92
N MET A 96 7.87 -3.67 -4.29
CA MET A 96 6.71 -2.93 -4.80
C MET A 96 7.08 -1.45 -4.92
N ILE A 97 6.66 -0.78 -5.99
CA ILE A 97 6.79 0.67 -6.16
C ILE A 97 5.46 1.34 -5.75
N ASN A 98 5.53 2.36 -4.91
CA ASN A 98 4.42 3.24 -4.53
C ASN A 98 4.80 4.69 -4.92
N SER A 99 4.37 5.25 -6.07
CA SER A 99 3.39 4.74 -6.97
C SER A 99 3.56 5.28 -8.41
N VAL A 100 2.76 4.77 -9.33
CA VAL A 100 2.47 5.39 -10.63
C VAL A 100 1.04 5.94 -10.62
N ASN A 101 0.74 6.92 -11.46
CA ASN A 101 -0.61 7.43 -11.69
C ASN A 101 -0.91 7.52 -13.20
N GLY A 102 -2.07 8.07 -13.59
CA GLY A 102 -2.51 8.21 -14.97
C GLY A 102 -1.76 9.26 -15.80
N GLU A 103 -0.71 9.89 -15.27
CA GLU A 103 0.13 10.82 -16.04
C GLU A 103 1.00 10.09 -17.05
N PRO A 104 0.98 10.44 -18.36
CA PRO A 104 1.82 9.78 -19.35
C PRO A 104 3.31 9.81 -18.99
N ALA A 105 3.84 10.98 -18.60
CA ALA A 105 5.24 11.12 -18.20
C ALA A 105 5.61 10.23 -17.01
N LYS A 106 4.70 10.10 -16.04
CA LYS A 106 4.93 9.24 -14.87
C LYS A 106 4.93 7.76 -15.22
N MET A 107 4.04 7.33 -16.09
CA MET A 107 4.02 5.96 -16.61
C MET A 107 5.29 5.63 -17.40
N GLU A 108 5.78 6.58 -18.22
CA GLU A 108 7.03 6.45 -18.99
C GLU A 108 8.28 6.37 -18.09
N GLU A 109 8.26 6.97 -16.91
CA GLU A 109 9.35 6.88 -15.93
C GLU A 109 9.30 5.56 -15.13
N ILE A 110 8.14 5.12 -14.70
CA ILE A 110 7.98 4.03 -13.73
C ILE A 110 7.89 2.65 -14.37
N PHE A 111 7.14 2.46 -15.46
CA PHE A 111 6.99 1.13 -16.04
C PHE A 111 8.29 0.50 -16.56
N PRO A 112 9.26 1.26 -17.12
CA PRO A 112 10.59 0.71 -17.42
C PRO A 112 11.29 0.14 -16.17
N LEU A 113 11.15 0.80 -15.01
CA LEU A 113 11.72 0.31 -13.74
C LEU A 113 11.01 -0.95 -13.28
N VAL A 114 9.66 -0.97 -13.33
CA VAL A 114 8.86 -2.17 -13.01
C VAL A 114 9.34 -3.36 -13.84
N LYS A 115 9.48 -3.16 -15.16
CA LYS A 115 9.94 -4.22 -16.08
C LYS A 115 11.38 -4.64 -15.82
N LYS A 116 12.29 -3.68 -15.64
CA LYS A 116 13.72 -3.92 -15.44
C LYS A 116 14.01 -4.72 -14.18
N TYR A 117 13.31 -4.41 -13.09
CA TYR A 117 13.53 -5.02 -11.77
C TYR A 117 12.52 -6.13 -11.44
N GLY A 118 11.53 -6.39 -12.30
CA GLY A 118 10.51 -7.41 -12.08
C GLY A 118 9.69 -7.20 -10.81
N CYS A 119 9.45 -5.94 -10.44
CA CYS A 119 8.75 -5.58 -9.20
C CYS A 119 7.24 -5.40 -9.42
N LYS A 120 6.48 -5.31 -8.32
CA LYS A 120 5.07 -4.91 -8.30
C LYS A 120 4.97 -3.38 -8.33
N VAL A 121 3.79 -2.85 -8.66
CA VAL A 121 3.55 -1.40 -8.64
C VAL A 121 2.14 -1.08 -8.17
N ILE A 122 2.01 -0.07 -7.31
CA ILE A 122 0.75 0.57 -6.95
C ILE A 122 0.42 1.61 -8.01
N ALA A 123 -0.80 1.57 -8.54
CA ALA A 123 -1.30 2.45 -9.58
C ALA A 123 -2.49 3.27 -9.08
N LEU A 124 -2.28 4.57 -8.87
CA LEU A 124 -3.29 5.49 -8.37
C LEU A 124 -4.27 5.85 -9.48
N THR A 125 -5.58 5.79 -9.21
CA THR A 125 -6.63 6.21 -10.15
C THR A 125 -6.81 7.73 -10.17
N SER A 126 -5.71 8.46 -10.36
CA SER A 126 -5.65 9.92 -10.47
C SER A 126 -4.80 10.37 -11.65
N SER A 127 -4.94 11.63 -12.09
CA SER A 127 -4.11 12.24 -13.14
C SER A 127 -3.72 13.66 -12.75
N SER A 128 -2.67 14.21 -13.39
CA SER A 128 -2.21 15.59 -13.12
C SER A 128 -3.19 16.66 -13.58
N GLU A 129 -3.85 16.44 -14.72
CA GLU A 129 -4.74 17.44 -15.32
C GLU A 129 -6.07 17.58 -14.58
N GLY A 130 -6.55 16.49 -13.94
CA GLY A 130 -7.83 16.44 -13.24
C GLY A 130 -7.75 16.18 -11.74
N GLY A 131 -6.57 15.91 -11.20
CA GLY A 131 -6.42 15.51 -9.79
C GLY A 131 -7.05 14.15 -9.51
N ILE A 132 -7.78 14.05 -8.39
CA ILE A 132 -8.53 12.84 -8.01
C ILE A 132 -9.95 12.96 -8.56
N PRO A 133 -10.38 12.09 -9.49
CA PRO A 133 -11.71 12.16 -10.08
C PRO A 133 -12.85 11.98 -9.07
N ALA A 134 -13.94 12.68 -9.31
CA ALA A 134 -15.11 12.69 -8.44
C ALA A 134 -16.07 11.52 -8.68
N THR A 135 -15.92 10.78 -9.79
CA THR A 135 -16.80 9.66 -10.16
C THR A 135 -16.04 8.35 -10.26
N SER A 136 -16.75 7.24 -10.10
CA SER A 136 -16.21 5.90 -10.27
C SER A 136 -15.81 5.63 -11.72
N GLU A 137 -16.61 6.10 -12.68
CA GLU A 137 -16.37 5.93 -14.11
C GLU A 137 -15.06 6.56 -14.56
N GLU A 138 -14.77 7.79 -14.10
CA GLU A 138 -13.51 8.47 -14.40
C GLU A 138 -12.31 7.75 -13.80
N ARG A 139 -12.43 7.28 -12.56
CA ARG A 139 -11.37 6.47 -11.91
C ARG A 139 -11.12 5.16 -12.64
N LEU A 140 -12.19 4.48 -13.07
CA LEU A 140 -12.09 3.25 -13.86
C LEU A 140 -11.43 3.50 -15.20
N LYS A 141 -11.77 4.60 -15.88
CA LYS A 141 -11.12 4.98 -17.14
C LYS A 141 -9.62 5.16 -16.98
N ILE A 142 -9.17 5.83 -15.91
CA ILE A 142 -7.74 5.99 -15.61
C ILE A 142 -7.10 4.62 -15.36
N ALA A 143 -7.74 3.72 -14.62
CA ALA A 143 -7.22 2.38 -14.36
C ALA A 143 -7.03 1.59 -15.68
N GLU A 144 -8.00 1.66 -16.60
CA GLU A 144 -7.94 1.00 -17.91
C GLU A 144 -6.83 1.60 -18.80
N ASP A 145 -6.65 2.92 -18.77
CA ASP A 145 -5.57 3.60 -19.50
C ASP A 145 -4.19 3.19 -18.96
N ILE A 146 -4.02 3.14 -17.63
CA ILE A 146 -2.79 2.66 -16.99
C ILE A 146 -2.52 1.20 -17.40
N ALA A 147 -3.53 0.32 -17.35
CA ALA A 147 -3.39 -1.08 -17.75
C ALA A 147 -2.96 -1.21 -19.21
N THR A 148 -3.54 -0.40 -20.09
CA THR A 148 -3.19 -0.36 -21.52
C THR A 148 -1.73 0.05 -21.74
N VAL A 149 -1.24 1.06 -20.99
CA VAL A 149 0.15 1.48 -21.09
C VAL A 149 1.09 0.42 -20.50
N ALA A 150 0.73 -0.18 -19.37
CA ALA A 150 1.52 -1.25 -18.74
C ALA A 150 1.76 -2.44 -19.70
N GLN A 151 0.76 -2.81 -20.52
CA GLN A 151 0.92 -3.85 -21.54
C GLN A 151 1.99 -3.50 -22.58
N LYS A 152 2.12 -2.22 -22.99
CA LYS A 152 3.17 -1.78 -23.93
C LYS A 152 4.56 -2.03 -23.36
N TYR A 153 4.72 -1.90 -22.04
CA TYR A 153 5.96 -2.20 -21.33
C TYR A 153 6.08 -3.68 -20.92
N ARG A 154 5.10 -4.53 -21.27
CA ARG A 154 5.04 -5.95 -20.90
C ARG A 154 5.09 -6.15 -19.37
N VAL A 155 4.41 -5.30 -18.63
CA VAL A 155 4.18 -5.46 -17.19
C VAL A 155 2.93 -6.32 -17.00
N PRO A 156 3.01 -7.46 -16.28
CA PRO A 156 1.85 -8.32 -16.03
C PRO A 156 0.79 -7.59 -15.19
N LEU A 157 -0.49 -7.75 -15.50
CA LEU A 157 -1.57 -7.13 -14.73
C LEU A 157 -1.59 -7.61 -13.26
N GLU A 158 -1.21 -8.84 -13.01
CA GLU A 158 -1.09 -9.43 -11.66
C GLU A 158 -0.07 -8.73 -10.76
N ASP A 159 0.86 -7.97 -11.35
CA ASP A 159 1.87 -7.18 -10.64
C ASP A 159 1.41 -5.72 -10.42
N ILE A 160 0.24 -5.33 -10.92
CA ILE A 160 -0.33 -3.99 -10.76
C ILE A 160 -1.39 -4.01 -9.66
N TYR A 161 -1.24 -3.12 -8.68
CA TYR A 161 -2.14 -2.92 -7.56
C TYR A 161 -2.85 -1.58 -7.72
N PHE A 162 -4.06 -1.58 -8.25
CA PHE A 162 -4.82 -0.34 -8.40
C PHE A 162 -5.31 0.17 -7.05
N ASP A 163 -5.05 1.46 -6.78
CA ASP A 163 -5.63 2.18 -5.64
C ASP A 163 -6.81 3.03 -6.14
N PRO A 164 -8.05 2.67 -5.73
CA PRO A 164 -9.24 3.48 -6.04
C PRO A 164 -9.25 4.85 -5.37
N LEU A 165 -8.29 5.14 -4.50
CA LEU A 165 -8.11 6.37 -3.71
C LEU A 165 -9.20 6.61 -2.66
N VAL A 166 -8.83 6.38 -1.40
CA VAL A 166 -9.68 6.66 -0.24
C VAL A 166 -9.64 8.15 0.10
N MET A 167 -10.78 8.81 -0.10
CA MET A 167 -11.01 10.17 0.40
C MET A 167 -11.78 10.14 1.71
N THR A 168 -11.48 11.11 2.59
CA THR A 168 -12.12 11.14 3.91
C THR A 168 -13.60 11.46 3.84
N LEU A 169 -14.38 10.79 4.69
CA LEU A 169 -15.83 11.08 4.86
C LEU A 169 -16.08 12.48 5.41
N SER A 170 -15.09 13.12 6.07
CA SER A 170 -15.23 14.47 6.61
C SER A 170 -15.35 15.55 5.52
N THR A 171 -14.86 15.31 4.31
CA THR A 171 -14.97 16.25 3.19
C THR A 171 -16.19 16.00 2.31
N GLN A 172 -16.63 14.72 2.18
CA GLN A 172 -17.80 14.36 1.37
C GLN A 172 -18.37 13.02 1.83
N HIS A 173 -19.65 12.98 2.14
CA HIS A 173 -20.35 11.79 2.69
C HIS A 173 -20.34 10.57 1.75
N GLY A 174 -20.29 10.75 0.44
CA GLY A 174 -20.27 9.67 -0.57
C GLY A 174 -18.91 9.02 -0.80
N ASN A 175 -17.83 9.49 -0.19
CA ASN A 175 -16.47 9.02 -0.51
C ASN A 175 -16.26 7.52 -0.24
N GLY A 176 -16.89 6.97 0.79
CA GLY A 176 -16.82 5.53 1.07
C GLY A 176 -17.50 4.70 -0.02
N THR A 177 -18.69 5.09 -0.46
CA THR A 177 -19.45 4.43 -1.52
C THR A 177 -18.71 4.51 -2.84
N LEU A 178 -18.22 5.71 -3.21
CA LEU A 178 -17.42 5.93 -4.41
C LEU A 178 -16.20 5.01 -4.48
N PHE A 179 -15.46 4.87 -3.36
CA PHE A 179 -14.35 3.94 -3.28
C PHE A 179 -14.77 2.50 -3.53
N LEU A 180 -15.84 2.03 -2.85
CA LEU A 180 -16.31 0.64 -2.97
C LEU A 180 -16.85 0.33 -4.38
N GLU A 181 -17.50 1.28 -5.04
CA GLU A 181 -17.96 1.16 -6.42
C GLU A 181 -16.78 1.06 -7.40
N THR A 182 -15.79 1.94 -7.25
CA THR A 182 -14.56 1.91 -8.06
C THR A 182 -13.82 0.58 -7.87
N LEU A 183 -13.67 0.13 -6.62
CA LEU A 183 -13.03 -1.14 -6.30
C LEU A 183 -13.71 -2.32 -7.02
N ARG A 184 -15.04 -2.43 -6.93
CA ARG A 184 -15.81 -3.47 -7.65
C ARG A 184 -15.64 -3.37 -9.16
N GLY A 185 -15.63 -2.15 -9.70
CA GLY A 185 -15.42 -1.91 -11.13
C GLY A 185 -14.05 -2.39 -11.61
N ILE A 186 -12.97 -2.09 -10.87
CA ILE A 186 -11.63 -2.59 -11.17
C ILE A 186 -11.60 -4.12 -11.16
N LYS A 187 -12.14 -4.76 -10.12
CA LYS A 187 -12.18 -6.23 -10.04
C LYS A 187 -12.98 -6.88 -11.17
N LYS A 188 -14.02 -6.19 -11.67
CA LYS A 188 -14.84 -6.67 -12.79
C LYS A 188 -14.13 -6.49 -14.13
N ASN A 189 -13.53 -5.31 -14.38
CA ASN A 189 -12.99 -4.95 -15.70
C ASN A 189 -11.54 -5.41 -15.89
N LEU A 190 -10.75 -5.46 -14.80
CA LEU A 190 -9.33 -5.78 -14.79
C LEU A 190 -9.04 -6.94 -13.82
N GLY A 191 -9.78 -8.06 -13.97
CA GLY A 191 -9.85 -9.14 -12.98
C GLY A 191 -8.52 -9.80 -12.59
N GLU A 192 -7.48 -9.74 -13.44
CA GLU A 192 -6.13 -10.23 -13.11
C GLU A 192 -5.35 -9.26 -12.23
N ALA A 193 -5.67 -7.96 -12.31
CA ALA A 193 -5.03 -6.95 -11.49
C ALA A 193 -5.42 -7.09 -10.02
N LYS A 194 -4.54 -6.60 -9.16
CA LYS A 194 -4.78 -6.50 -7.72
C LYS A 194 -5.32 -5.12 -7.35
N THR A 195 -5.79 -5.01 -6.13
CA THR A 195 -6.26 -3.74 -5.57
C THR A 195 -5.65 -3.49 -4.20
N VAL A 196 -5.35 -2.23 -3.90
CA VAL A 196 -4.75 -1.80 -2.63
C VAL A 196 -5.33 -0.46 -2.21
N SER A 197 -5.27 -0.11 -0.94
CA SER A 197 -5.48 1.28 -0.51
C SER A 197 -4.91 1.60 0.85
N GLY A 198 -4.64 2.89 1.07
CA GLY A 198 -4.36 3.49 2.37
C GLY A 198 -5.64 3.60 3.19
N LEU A 199 -5.88 2.62 4.06
CA LEU A 199 -7.17 2.42 4.72
C LEU A 199 -7.57 3.58 5.63
N SER A 200 -6.63 4.14 6.38
CA SER A 200 -6.91 5.10 7.46
C SER A 200 -7.38 6.48 6.97
N ASN A 201 -7.27 6.77 5.69
CA ASN A 201 -7.69 8.03 5.09
C ASN A 201 -9.21 8.24 5.21
N ILE A 202 -10.00 7.18 5.16
CA ILE A 202 -11.48 7.25 5.22
C ILE A 202 -12.00 8.03 6.45
N SER A 203 -11.31 7.90 7.56
CA SER A 203 -11.72 8.45 8.86
C SER A 203 -10.98 9.74 9.26
N PHE A 204 -10.15 10.29 8.37
CA PHE A 204 -9.37 11.49 8.70
C PHE A 204 -10.29 12.65 9.10
N GLY A 205 -9.95 13.33 10.22
CA GLY A 205 -10.75 14.42 10.77
C GLY A 205 -12.02 14.00 11.55
N LEU A 206 -12.30 12.68 11.69
CA LEU A 206 -13.48 12.19 12.39
C LEU A 206 -13.14 11.58 13.77
N PRO A 207 -14.09 11.56 14.72
CA PRO A 207 -13.91 10.89 16.00
C PRO A 207 -13.98 9.35 15.82
N LYS A 208 -13.44 8.61 16.81
CA LYS A 208 -13.50 7.13 16.84
C LYS A 208 -12.97 6.47 15.56
N ARG A 209 -11.89 7.00 15.00
CA ARG A 209 -11.28 6.56 13.73
C ARG A 209 -11.12 5.06 13.61
N LYS A 210 -10.70 4.37 14.67
CA LYS A 210 -10.51 2.91 14.66
C LYS A 210 -11.78 2.15 14.26
N LEU A 211 -12.95 2.56 14.80
CA LEU A 211 -14.22 1.95 14.46
C LEU A 211 -14.54 2.09 12.97
N LEU A 212 -14.39 3.29 12.42
CA LEU A 212 -14.62 3.55 11.00
C LEU A 212 -13.65 2.77 10.11
N ASN A 213 -12.36 2.71 10.49
CA ASN A 213 -11.35 1.96 9.74
C ASN A 213 -11.66 0.46 9.71
N GLN A 214 -12.08 -0.12 10.83
CA GLN A 214 -12.47 -1.53 10.92
C GLN A 214 -13.69 -1.85 10.06
N ALA A 215 -14.74 -1.03 10.15
CA ALA A 215 -15.94 -1.18 9.32
C ALA A 215 -15.62 -1.04 7.83
N PHE A 216 -14.85 -0.03 7.46
CA PHE A 216 -14.45 0.22 6.08
C PHE A 216 -13.59 -0.92 5.51
N LEU A 217 -12.64 -1.45 6.30
CA LEU A 217 -11.84 -2.61 5.93
C LEU A 217 -12.71 -3.82 5.54
N LEU A 218 -13.71 -4.17 6.36
CA LEU A 218 -14.59 -5.30 6.07
C LEU A 218 -15.41 -5.08 4.80
N LEU A 219 -15.93 -3.86 4.59
CA LEU A 219 -16.64 -3.51 3.37
C LEU A 219 -15.74 -3.61 2.13
N ALA A 220 -14.52 -3.09 2.21
CA ALA A 220 -13.54 -3.14 1.12
C ALA A 220 -13.10 -4.59 0.82
N LEU A 221 -12.86 -5.40 1.85
CA LEU A 221 -12.53 -6.82 1.72
C LEU A 221 -13.67 -7.59 1.05
N GLY A 222 -14.93 -7.30 1.43
CA GLY A 222 -16.14 -7.85 0.80
C GLY A 222 -16.32 -7.42 -0.66
N CYS A 223 -15.74 -6.29 -1.07
CA CYS A 223 -15.70 -5.83 -2.46
C CYS A 223 -14.52 -6.40 -3.26
N GLY A 224 -13.64 -7.19 -2.66
CA GLY A 224 -12.54 -7.87 -3.34
C GLY A 224 -11.18 -7.19 -3.19
N MET A 225 -10.98 -6.33 -2.19
CA MET A 225 -9.65 -5.74 -1.92
C MET A 225 -8.61 -6.82 -1.64
N ASP A 226 -7.44 -6.73 -2.31
CA ASP A 226 -6.37 -7.71 -2.25
C ASP A 226 -5.27 -7.36 -1.25
N ALA A 227 -4.99 -6.05 -1.08
CA ALA A 227 -3.96 -5.54 -0.19
C ALA A 227 -4.44 -4.28 0.55
N ALA A 228 -3.84 -3.98 1.70
CA ALA A 228 -4.09 -2.73 2.43
C ALA A 228 -2.80 -2.17 3.02
N ILE A 229 -2.62 -0.85 2.91
CA ILE A 229 -1.59 -0.09 3.61
C ILE A 229 -2.19 0.30 4.96
N LEU A 230 -1.65 -0.26 6.03
CA LEU A 230 -2.19 -0.09 7.38
C LEU A 230 -1.14 -0.37 8.46
N ASP A 231 -1.50 -0.12 9.71
CA ASP A 231 -0.69 -0.48 10.87
C ASP A 231 -0.88 -1.96 11.27
N PRO A 232 0.06 -2.86 10.98
CA PRO A 232 -0.08 -4.28 11.33
C PRO A 232 0.05 -4.53 12.84
N THR A 233 0.46 -3.54 13.63
CA THR A 233 0.50 -3.65 15.10
C THR A 233 -0.85 -3.34 15.76
N ASP A 234 -1.85 -2.86 15.00
CA ASP A 234 -3.23 -2.72 15.50
C ASP A 234 -3.92 -4.09 15.48
N LYS A 235 -3.87 -4.78 16.63
CA LYS A 235 -4.42 -6.13 16.81
C LYS A 235 -5.89 -6.23 16.40
N ALA A 236 -6.70 -5.22 16.74
CA ALA A 236 -8.12 -5.21 16.41
C ALA A 236 -8.34 -5.19 14.89
N LEU A 237 -7.55 -4.40 14.17
CA LEU A 237 -7.62 -4.34 12.71
C LEU A 237 -7.18 -5.67 12.07
N MET A 238 -6.09 -6.28 12.59
CA MET A 238 -5.62 -7.58 12.11
C MET A 238 -6.60 -8.73 12.42
N ALA A 239 -7.28 -8.69 13.57
CA ALA A 239 -8.35 -9.62 13.90
C ALA A 239 -9.54 -9.48 12.92
N MET A 240 -9.92 -8.24 12.54
CA MET A 240 -10.95 -8.00 11.53
C MET A 240 -10.59 -8.57 10.15
N ILE A 241 -9.31 -8.51 9.75
CA ILE A 241 -8.84 -9.15 8.51
C ILE A 241 -9.05 -10.65 8.57
N SER A 242 -8.61 -11.28 9.66
CA SER A 242 -8.74 -12.72 9.86
C SER A 242 -10.20 -13.18 9.80
N ALA A 243 -11.10 -12.47 10.50
CA ALA A 243 -12.53 -12.73 10.48
C ALA A 243 -13.14 -12.51 9.08
N GLY A 244 -12.77 -11.40 8.43
CA GLY A 244 -13.25 -11.07 7.09
C GLY A 244 -12.83 -12.09 6.04
N GLU A 245 -11.57 -12.56 6.06
CA GLU A 245 -11.12 -13.62 5.14
C GLU A 245 -11.87 -14.94 5.33
N ALA A 246 -12.15 -15.32 6.58
CA ALA A 246 -12.95 -16.48 6.88
C ALA A 246 -14.40 -16.34 6.33
N LEU A 247 -15.03 -15.18 6.56
CA LEU A 247 -16.39 -14.88 6.06
C LEU A 247 -16.46 -14.86 4.52
N MET A 248 -15.39 -14.42 3.85
CA MET A 248 -15.32 -14.36 2.39
C MET A 248 -14.87 -15.68 1.75
N GLY A 249 -14.77 -16.78 2.53
CA GLY A 249 -14.35 -18.09 2.03
C GLY A 249 -12.87 -18.16 1.57
N LYS A 250 -12.05 -17.20 1.98
CA LYS A 250 -10.61 -17.15 1.68
C LYS A 250 -9.76 -17.95 2.69
N ASP A 251 -10.40 -18.50 3.71
CA ASP A 251 -9.79 -19.33 4.75
C ASP A 251 -10.52 -20.70 4.81
N PRO A 252 -10.05 -21.72 4.09
CA PRO A 252 -10.69 -23.03 4.05
C PRO A 252 -10.83 -23.63 5.47
N PHE A 253 -12.06 -24.00 5.81
CA PHE A 253 -12.43 -24.56 7.13
C PHE A 253 -12.06 -23.64 8.32
N CYS A 254 -11.90 -22.33 8.09
CA CYS A 254 -11.49 -21.34 9.10
C CYS A 254 -10.16 -21.71 9.80
N ALA A 255 -9.27 -22.39 9.10
CA ALA A 255 -8.06 -22.95 9.71
C ALA A 255 -7.11 -21.86 10.24
N LYS A 256 -6.94 -20.78 9.47
CA LYS A 256 -6.12 -19.62 9.90
C LYS A 256 -6.77 -18.85 11.03
N TYR A 257 -8.09 -18.67 10.98
CA TYR A 257 -8.86 -18.00 12.04
C TYR A 257 -8.76 -18.76 13.36
N ILE A 258 -8.93 -20.09 13.33
CA ILE A 258 -8.79 -20.96 14.51
C ILE A 258 -7.35 -20.91 15.06
N SER A 259 -6.33 -20.93 14.21
CA SER A 259 -4.93 -20.79 14.63
C SER A 259 -4.68 -19.44 15.29
N ALA A 260 -5.19 -18.35 14.68
CA ALA A 260 -5.09 -17.01 15.24
C ALA A 260 -5.72 -16.88 16.63
N PHE A 261 -6.87 -17.56 16.85
CA PHE A 261 -7.49 -17.65 18.17
C PHE A 261 -6.59 -18.37 19.19
N ARG A 262 -6.06 -19.54 18.82
CA ARG A 262 -5.19 -20.34 19.71
C ARG A 262 -3.89 -19.62 20.08
N GLU A 263 -3.41 -18.73 19.23
CA GLU A 263 -2.21 -17.91 19.43
C GLU A 263 -2.51 -16.58 20.14
N GLY A 264 -3.77 -16.30 20.55
CA GLY A 264 -4.17 -15.05 21.20
C GLY A 264 -4.11 -13.82 20.29
N ARG A 265 -4.07 -14.02 18.97
CA ARG A 265 -4.02 -12.91 17.99
C ARG A 265 -5.38 -12.28 17.69
N LEU A 266 -6.46 -12.87 18.18
CA LEU A 266 -7.83 -12.32 18.06
C LEU A 266 -8.27 -11.54 19.31
N ASP A 267 -7.46 -11.52 20.37
CA ASP A 267 -7.72 -10.78 21.61
C ASP A 267 -7.34 -9.31 21.38
N ALA A 268 -8.35 -8.49 21.02
CA ALA A 268 -8.18 -7.10 20.62
C ALA A 268 -8.89 -6.13 21.58
#